data_6c1fd22696d3b9d0c479bf55dc72b991
#
_entry.id   6c1fd22696d3b9d0c479bf55dc72b991
#
_cell.length_a   1.000
_cell.length_b   1.000
_cell.length_c   1.000
_cell.angle_alpha   90.00
_cell.angle_beta   90.00
_cell.angle_gamma   90.00
#
_symmetry.space_group_name_H-M   'P 1'
#
loop_
_entity.id
_entity.type
_entity.pdbx_description
1 polymer ?
#
loop_
_entity_poly.entity_id
_entity_poly.type
_entity_poly.pdbx_seq_one_letter_code
_entity_poly.pdbx_strand_id
1 'polypeptide(L)'
;MKDALLQREDCNVVVVDWSIGAKKGYFQSAGNTRLVGAQIAELIRFLIISASGSSDLAKRFYVIGLSLGGQTAGYAGNYLKDKARMTLGRITGLDPAGPLFTNVHDPRFRLDPGDAGYVDVIHTDMPRRGSVFGLGMRRIAGHTDFFVNGGIRQPGCAQHLKELGRLHYMRKIRIILLTVFKCSWICNNLSSGLSRKQSCSN
;
A
#
# COMPACT_ATOMS: atom_id res chain seq x y z
N MET A 1 -7.84 -9.42 6.43
CA MET A 1 -6.84 -9.55 5.34
C MET A 1 -5.55 -10.19 5.82
N LYS A 2 -4.86 -9.66 6.88
CA LYS A 2 -3.62 -10.27 7.39
C LYS A 2 -3.77 -11.77 7.65
N ASP A 3 -4.75 -12.17 8.47
CA ASP A 3 -4.94 -13.55 8.85
C ASP A 3 -5.30 -14.47 7.66
N ALA A 4 -6.10 -13.96 6.70
CA ALA A 4 -6.43 -14.69 5.48
C ALA A 4 -5.20 -14.92 4.57
N LEU A 5 -4.26 -13.98 4.55
CA LEU A 5 -3.02 -14.13 3.80
C LEU A 5 -2.10 -15.16 4.44
N LEU A 6 -1.94 -15.10 5.78
CA LEU A 6 -1.15 -16.06 6.53
C LEU A 6 -1.71 -17.51 6.48
N GLN A 7 -3.03 -17.64 6.33
CA GLN A 7 -3.66 -18.95 6.14
C GLN A 7 -3.44 -19.53 4.73
N ARG A 8 -3.23 -18.66 3.74
CA ARG A 8 -3.14 -19.07 2.34
C ARG A 8 -1.71 -19.36 1.90
N GLU A 9 -0.75 -18.63 2.42
CA GLU A 9 0.64 -18.69 1.96
C GLU A 9 1.62 -18.59 3.14
N ASP A 10 2.74 -19.32 3.04
CA ASP A 10 3.87 -19.18 3.96
C ASP A 10 4.59 -17.84 3.65
N CYS A 11 4.12 -16.78 4.27
CA CYS A 11 4.62 -15.42 4.04
C CYS A 11 4.72 -14.62 5.34
N ASN A 12 5.50 -13.55 5.34
CA ASN A 12 5.51 -12.58 6.43
C ASN A 12 4.56 -11.44 6.09
N VAL A 13 3.76 -11.02 7.06
CA VAL A 13 2.81 -9.92 6.90
C VAL A 13 3.13 -8.81 7.88
N VAL A 14 3.52 -7.65 7.37
CA VAL A 14 3.71 -6.43 8.16
C VAL A 14 2.54 -5.49 7.91
N VAL A 15 1.87 -5.06 8.98
CA VAL A 15 0.79 -4.06 8.90
C VAL A 15 1.37 -2.71 9.32
N VAL A 16 1.35 -1.75 8.41
CA VAL A 16 1.78 -0.38 8.69
C VAL A 16 0.61 0.40 9.27
N ASP A 17 0.70 0.81 10.52
CA ASP A 17 -0.23 1.73 11.17
C ASP A 17 0.34 3.15 11.15
N TRP A 18 -0.25 4.00 10.35
CA TRP A 18 0.07 5.43 10.29
C TRP A 18 -1.13 6.31 10.70
N SER A 19 -2.01 5.76 11.53
CA SER A 19 -3.25 6.40 11.97
C SER A 19 -3.03 7.80 12.56
N ILE A 20 -1.92 8.06 13.22
CA ILE A 20 -1.55 9.38 13.75
C ILE A 20 -1.38 10.40 12.61
N GLY A 21 -0.65 10.04 11.56
CA GLY A 21 -0.46 10.88 10.37
C GLY A 21 -1.73 11.07 9.55
N ALA A 22 -2.61 10.06 9.55
CA ALA A 22 -3.89 10.06 8.83
C ALA A 22 -5.03 10.84 9.55
N LYS A 23 -4.85 11.26 10.80
CA LYS A 23 -5.86 12.01 11.57
C LYS A 23 -5.89 13.51 11.27
N LYS A 24 -4.96 14.05 10.51
CA LYS A 24 -4.74 15.50 10.30
C LYS A 24 -5.64 16.09 9.22
N GLY A 25 -6.70 15.68 8.84
CA GLY A 25 -7.47 16.15 7.69
C GLY A 25 -6.87 15.69 6.35
N TYR A 26 -7.70 15.71 5.30
CA TYR A 26 -7.37 15.04 4.05
C TYR A 26 -6.09 15.59 3.38
N PHE A 27 -5.97 16.91 3.25
CA PHE A 27 -4.83 17.53 2.57
C PHE A 27 -3.50 17.20 3.24
N GLN A 28 -3.44 17.32 4.57
CA GLN A 28 -2.24 16.96 5.32
C GLN A 28 -1.97 15.46 5.26
N SER A 29 -3.00 14.63 5.37
CA SER A 29 -2.85 13.18 5.27
C SER A 29 -2.35 12.76 3.88
N ALA A 30 -2.86 13.39 2.82
CA ALA A 30 -2.37 13.18 1.47
C ALA A 30 -0.89 13.58 1.32
N GLY A 31 -0.47 14.69 1.91
CA GLY A 31 0.95 15.09 1.95
C GLY A 31 1.82 14.09 2.71
N ASN A 32 1.32 13.56 3.84
CA ASN A 32 2.03 12.60 4.67
C ASN A 32 2.27 11.24 3.98
N THR A 33 1.49 10.88 2.96
CA THR A 33 1.66 9.62 2.21
C THR A 33 3.06 9.46 1.64
N ARG A 34 3.70 10.56 1.22
CA ARG A 34 5.06 10.53 0.68
C ARG A 34 6.09 10.13 1.74
N LEU A 35 5.97 10.71 2.93
CA LEU A 35 6.86 10.40 4.05
C LEU A 35 6.68 8.94 4.49
N VAL A 36 5.44 8.51 4.64
CA VAL A 36 5.12 7.12 5.02
C VAL A 36 5.61 6.14 3.96
N GLY A 37 5.45 6.46 2.67
CA GLY A 37 5.97 5.67 1.55
C GLY A 37 7.50 5.53 1.62
N ALA A 38 8.22 6.62 1.88
CA ALA A 38 9.67 6.58 2.06
C ALA A 38 10.08 5.70 3.26
N GLN A 39 9.35 5.78 4.38
CA GLN A 39 9.62 4.94 5.56
C GLN A 39 9.37 3.45 5.28
N ILE A 40 8.32 3.11 4.54
CA ILE A 40 8.07 1.74 4.08
C ILE A 40 9.22 1.26 3.19
N ALA A 41 9.67 2.09 2.27
CA ALA A 41 10.79 1.77 1.39
C ALA A 41 12.08 1.51 2.18
N GLU A 42 12.38 2.34 3.18
CA GLU A 42 13.55 2.15 4.04
C GLU A 42 13.45 0.88 4.90
N LEU A 43 12.26 0.54 5.40
CA LEU A 43 12.04 -0.74 6.08
C LEU A 43 12.31 -1.92 5.14
N ILE A 44 11.80 -1.88 3.91
CA ILE A 44 12.04 -2.93 2.91
C ILE A 44 13.53 -3.03 2.60
N ARG A 45 14.20 -1.91 2.37
CA ARG A 45 15.64 -1.86 2.13
C ARG A 45 16.43 -2.46 3.28
N PHE A 46 16.10 -2.09 4.52
CA PHE A 46 16.71 -2.66 5.72
C PHE A 46 16.54 -4.17 5.78
N LEU A 47 15.34 -4.69 5.55
CA LEU A 47 15.06 -6.13 5.54
C LEU A 47 15.87 -6.86 4.45
N ILE A 48 15.99 -6.29 3.26
CA ILE A 48 16.77 -6.86 2.17
C ILE A 48 18.27 -6.92 2.52
N ILE A 49 18.81 -5.83 3.05
CA ILE A 49 20.23 -5.75 3.43
C ILE A 49 20.52 -6.75 4.56
N SER A 50 19.66 -6.83 5.56
CA SER A 50 19.79 -7.79 6.67
C SER A 50 19.67 -9.24 6.20
N ALA A 51 18.98 -9.46 5.07
CA ALA A 51 18.77 -10.77 4.50
C ALA A 51 19.98 -11.32 3.76
N SER A 52 20.38 -10.68 2.70
CA SER A 52 21.49 -11.11 1.84
C SER A 52 22.08 -9.94 1.05
N GLY A 53 21.46 -8.77 1.15
CA GLY A 53 21.85 -7.58 0.37
C GLY A 53 21.51 -7.65 -1.13
N SER A 54 20.95 -8.76 -1.63
CA SER A 54 20.60 -8.87 -3.06
C SER A 54 19.38 -8.00 -3.40
N SER A 55 19.54 -7.10 -4.37
CA SER A 55 18.45 -6.26 -4.86
C SER A 55 17.29 -7.06 -5.45
N ASP A 56 17.53 -8.28 -5.93
CA ASP A 56 16.50 -9.18 -6.47
C ASP A 56 15.46 -9.59 -5.41
N LEU A 57 15.83 -9.55 -4.14
CA LEU A 57 14.88 -9.80 -3.05
C LEU A 57 13.73 -8.79 -3.03
N ALA A 58 13.93 -7.57 -3.53
CA ALA A 58 12.87 -6.57 -3.64
C ALA A 58 11.67 -7.07 -4.46
N LYS A 59 11.91 -7.91 -5.46
CA LYS A 59 10.87 -8.53 -6.30
C LYS A 59 9.95 -9.49 -5.53
N ARG A 60 10.33 -9.89 -4.32
CA ARG A 60 9.52 -10.74 -3.45
C ARG A 60 8.62 -9.95 -2.49
N PHE A 61 8.73 -8.64 -2.49
CA PHE A 61 7.87 -7.77 -1.69
C PHE A 61 6.61 -7.39 -2.46
N TYR A 62 5.49 -7.50 -1.77
CA TYR A 62 4.17 -7.15 -2.26
C TYR A 62 3.53 -6.16 -1.29
N VAL A 63 3.11 -5.00 -1.79
CA VAL A 63 2.49 -3.94 -0.99
C VAL A 63 1.03 -3.80 -1.38
N ILE A 64 0.13 -3.82 -0.41
CA ILE A 64 -1.31 -3.62 -0.62
C ILE A 64 -1.73 -2.37 0.14
N GLY A 65 -2.35 -1.42 -0.56
CA GLY A 65 -2.78 -0.16 0.04
C GLY A 65 -4.21 0.22 -0.33
N LEU A 66 -5.01 0.62 0.68
CA LEU A 66 -6.37 1.12 0.49
C LEU A 66 -6.39 2.65 0.46
N SER A 67 -7.09 3.25 -0.50
CA SER A 67 -7.30 4.70 -0.60
C SER A 67 -5.98 5.48 -0.62
N LEU A 68 -5.71 6.37 0.35
CA LEU A 68 -4.39 7.01 0.52
C LEU A 68 -3.25 5.99 0.68
N GLY A 69 -3.54 4.80 1.21
CA GLY A 69 -2.57 3.70 1.29
C GLY A 69 -2.13 3.20 -0.08
N GLY A 70 -2.99 3.22 -1.10
CA GLY A 70 -2.63 2.91 -2.48
C GLY A 70 -1.61 3.91 -3.03
N GLN A 71 -1.82 5.20 -2.78
CA GLN A 71 -0.86 6.24 -3.15
C GLN A 71 0.47 6.10 -2.38
N THR A 72 0.40 5.76 -1.10
CA THR A 72 1.58 5.50 -0.26
C THR A 72 2.40 4.31 -0.79
N ALA A 73 1.73 3.25 -1.27
CA ALA A 73 2.39 2.09 -1.87
C ALA A 73 3.15 2.48 -3.14
N GLY A 74 2.56 3.33 -4.00
CA GLY A 74 3.24 3.92 -5.16
C GLY A 74 4.48 4.70 -4.76
N TYR A 75 4.37 5.59 -3.76
CA TYR A 75 5.54 6.32 -3.26
C TYR A 75 6.64 5.42 -2.70
N ALA A 76 6.29 4.31 -2.04
CA ALA A 76 7.27 3.36 -1.56
C ALA A 76 8.04 2.69 -2.71
N GLY A 77 7.33 2.26 -3.76
CA GLY A 77 7.93 1.67 -4.95
C GLY A 77 8.84 2.65 -5.69
N ASN A 78 8.34 3.86 -5.92
CA ASN A 78 9.09 4.92 -6.57
C ASN A 78 10.37 5.27 -5.80
N TYR A 79 10.28 5.43 -4.47
CA TYR A 79 11.42 5.72 -3.62
C TYR A 79 12.49 4.61 -3.66
N LEU A 80 12.08 3.34 -3.56
CA LEU A 80 13.01 2.20 -3.65
C LEU A 80 13.74 2.19 -4.99
N LYS A 81 13.03 2.44 -6.08
CA LYS A 81 13.59 2.49 -7.42
C LYS A 81 14.62 3.62 -7.56
N ASP A 82 14.25 4.82 -7.11
CA ASP A 82 15.09 6.01 -7.28
C ASP A 82 16.32 6.01 -6.35
N LYS A 83 16.14 5.65 -5.09
CA LYS A 83 17.17 5.76 -4.06
C LYS A 83 17.99 4.50 -3.85
N ALA A 84 17.39 3.33 -4.04
CA ALA A 84 18.04 2.05 -3.78
C ALA A 84 18.28 1.19 -5.04
N ARG A 85 17.78 1.62 -6.21
CA ARG A 85 17.83 0.84 -7.45
C ARG A 85 17.19 -0.54 -7.31
N MET A 86 16.16 -0.64 -6.47
CA MET A 86 15.41 -1.84 -6.19
C MET A 86 13.98 -1.68 -6.71
N THR A 87 13.41 -2.73 -7.29
CA THR A 87 12.03 -2.72 -7.80
C THR A 87 11.19 -3.70 -7.01
N LEU A 88 10.07 -3.23 -6.43
CA LEU A 88 9.08 -4.08 -5.79
C LEU A 88 8.52 -5.11 -6.77
N GLY A 89 8.19 -6.31 -6.28
CA GLY A 89 7.54 -7.32 -7.10
C GLY A 89 6.13 -6.92 -7.50
N ARG A 90 5.31 -6.49 -6.53
CA ARG A 90 3.91 -6.15 -6.78
C ARG A 90 3.38 -5.04 -5.88
N ILE A 91 2.48 -4.23 -6.42
CA ILE A 91 1.61 -3.32 -5.66
C ILE A 91 0.16 -3.60 -6.05
N THR A 92 -0.74 -3.69 -5.06
CA THR A 92 -2.19 -3.63 -5.29
C THR A 92 -2.76 -2.37 -4.66
N GLY A 93 -3.32 -1.49 -5.49
CA GLY A 93 -4.09 -0.34 -5.09
C GLY A 93 -5.57 -0.70 -4.93
N LEU A 94 -6.07 -0.72 -3.70
CA LEU A 94 -7.48 -0.91 -3.41
C LEU A 94 -8.15 0.46 -3.35
N ASP A 95 -8.93 0.78 -4.37
CA ASP A 95 -9.61 2.07 -4.55
C ASP A 95 -8.70 3.27 -4.21
N PRO A 96 -7.59 3.47 -4.95
CA PRO A 96 -6.62 4.51 -4.65
C PRO A 96 -7.29 5.89 -4.57
N ALA A 97 -6.84 6.73 -3.63
CA ALA A 97 -7.40 8.06 -3.44
C ALA A 97 -7.29 8.91 -4.70
N GLY A 98 -8.41 9.53 -5.10
CA GLY A 98 -8.50 10.38 -6.28
C GLY A 98 -8.15 11.84 -6.05
N PRO A 99 -8.74 12.54 -5.05
CA PRO A 99 -8.46 13.95 -4.81
C PRO A 99 -6.96 14.20 -4.60
N LEU A 100 -6.41 15.18 -5.28
CA LEU A 100 -4.97 15.54 -5.37
C LEU A 100 -4.09 14.56 -6.18
N PHE A 101 -4.61 13.45 -6.70
CA PHE A 101 -3.82 12.45 -7.43
C PHE A 101 -4.32 12.21 -8.85
N THR A 102 -5.64 12.25 -9.09
CA THR A 102 -6.24 11.94 -10.39
C THR A 102 -5.69 12.82 -11.52
N ASN A 103 -5.54 14.11 -11.29
CA ASN A 103 -5.12 15.09 -12.31
C ASN A 103 -3.61 15.37 -12.32
N VAL A 104 -2.84 14.62 -11.55
CA VAL A 104 -1.38 14.76 -11.54
C VAL A 104 -0.78 14.05 -12.74
N HIS A 105 -0.11 14.79 -13.62
CA HIS A 105 0.50 14.24 -14.83
C HIS A 105 1.79 13.47 -14.53
N ASP A 106 2.63 14.01 -13.65
CA ASP A 106 3.91 13.40 -13.29
C ASP A 106 3.67 12.10 -12.48
N PRO A 107 4.07 10.93 -12.98
CA PRO A 107 3.85 9.65 -12.33
C PRO A 107 4.53 9.55 -10.96
N ARG A 108 5.57 10.32 -10.71
CA ARG A 108 6.27 10.33 -9.40
C ARG A 108 5.41 10.81 -8.24
N PHE A 109 4.27 11.44 -8.51
CA PHE A 109 3.39 12.03 -7.50
C PHE A 109 2.03 11.32 -7.36
N ARG A 110 1.92 10.10 -7.85
CA ARG A 110 0.74 9.24 -7.74
C ARG A 110 1.12 7.78 -7.96
N LEU A 111 0.22 6.86 -7.65
CA LEU A 111 0.38 5.45 -8.04
C LEU A 111 0.47 5.32 -9.57
N ASP A 112 1.44 4.55 -10.03
CA ASP A 112 1.77 4.37 -11.45
C ASP A 112 2.26 2.95 -11.73
N PRO A 113 2.10 2.42 -12.95
CA PRO A 113 2.64 1.11 -13.33
C PRO A 113 4.16 0.99 -13.09
N GLY A 114 4.90 2.09 -13.23
CA GLY A 114 6.35 2.11 -13.02
C GLY A 114 6.82 1.92 -11.57
N ASP A 115 5.92 1.87 -10.59
CA ASP A 115 6.28 1.78 -9.16
C ASP A 115 6.64 0.34 -8.71
N ALA A 116 6.28 -0.68 -9.48
CA ALA A 116 6.62 -2.08 -9.20
C ALA A 116 6.74 -2.90 -10.49
N GLY A 117 7.23 -4.13 -10.39
CA GLY A 117 7.23 -5.08 -11.50
C GLY A 117 5.82 -5.41 -11.99
N TYR A 118 4.84 -5.39 -11.09
CA TYR A 118 3.43 -5.48 -11.43
C TYR A 118 2.59 -4.61 -10.50
N VAL A 119 1.72 -3.78 -11.08
CA VAL A 119 0.75 -2.95 -10.35
C VAL A 119 -0.65 -3.30 -10.81
N ASP A 120 -1.51 -3.68 -9.88
CA ASP A 120 -2.93 -3.88 -10.13
C ASP A 120 -3.78 -2.96 -9.25
N VAL A 121 -4.88 -2.50 -9.80
CA VAL A 121 -5.76 -1.54 -9.15
C VAL A 121 -7.20 -2.02 -9.19
N ILE A 122 -7.90 -1.90 -8.07
CA ILE A 122 -9.32 -2.22 -7.96
C ILE A 122 -10.08 -0.92 -7.68
N HIS A 123 -10.86 -0.46 -8.65
CA HIS A 123 -11.69 0.74 -8.54
C HIS A 123 -13.09 0.39 -8.07
N THR A 124 -13.57 1.09 -7.02
CA THR A 124 -14.86 0.81 -6.39
C THR A 124 -15.71 2.05 -6.09
N ASP A 125 -15.10 3.24 -5.96
CA ASP A 125 -15.80 4.49 -5.59
C ASP A 125 -15.27 5.70 -6.40
N MET A 126 -15.08 5.53 -7.70
CA MET A 126 -14.74 6.64 -8.57
C MET A 126 -15.87 7.67 -8.67
N PRO A 127 -15.60 8.98 -8.73
CA PRO A 127 -16.63 9.98 -8.97
C PRO A 127 -17.23 9.80 -10.37
N ARG A 128 -18.57 9.98 -10.49
CA ARG A 128 -19.22 10.08 -11.79
C ARG A 128 -18.74 11.35 -12.52
N ARG A 129 -18.80 11.32 -13.84
CA ARG A 129 -18.46 12.50 -14.66
C ARG A 129 -19.33 13.69 -14.25
N GLY A 130 -18.70 14.80 -13.87
CA GLY A 130 -19.41 15.98 -13.37
C GLY A 130 -19.86 15.92 -11.92
N SER A 131 -19.55 14.85 -11.17
CA SER A 131 -19.88 14.71 -9.75
C SER A 131 -18.65 14.97 -8.88
N VAL A 132 -18.88 15.56 -7.73
CA VAL A 132 -17.89 15.71 -6.64
C VAL A 132 -17.99 14.56 -5.62
N PHE A 133 -18.93 13.62 -5.82
CA PHE A 133 -19.11 12.45 -4.98
C PHE A 133 -18.30 11.28 -5.53
N GLY A 134 -17.62 10.56 -4.64
CA GLY A 134 -16.64 9.51 -4.92
C GLY A 134 -15.24 10.00 -4.60
N LEU A 135 -14.48 9.17 -3.89
CA LEU A 135 -13.12 9.49 -3.45
C LEU A 135 -12.06 8.65 -4.16
N GLY A 136 -12.47 7.66 -4.93
CA GLY A 136 -11.58 6.82 -5.72
C GLY A 136 -10.94 7.57 -6.89
N MET A 137 -9.77 7.12 -7.30
CA MET A 137 -9.03 7.67 -8.43
C MET A 137 -9.72 7.34 -9.76
N ARG A 138 -10.08 8.36 -10.54
CA ARG A 138 -10.66 8.21 -11.87
C ARG A 138 -9.57 8.24 -12.94
N ARG A 139 -8.67 7.27 -12.91
CA ARG A 139 -7.56 7.14 -13.85
C ARG A 139 -7.05 5.71 -13.84
N ILE A 140 -6.65 5.19 -14.98
CA ILE A 140 -5.84 3.98 -15.07
C ILE A 140 -4.50 4.26 -14.39
N ALA A 141 -4.12 3.42 -13.43
CA ALA A 141 -2.92 3.59 -12.61
C ALA A 141 -2.13 2.30 -12.41
N GLY A 142 -2.59 1.18 -12.96
CA GLY A 142 -1.94 -0.12 -12.91
C GLY A 142 -1.53 -0.64 -14.28
N HIS A 143 -0.81 -1.74 -14.30
CA HIS A 143 -0.70 -2.61 -15.46
C HIS A 143 -2.05 -3.27 -15.76
N THR A 144 -2.84 -3.51 -14.70
CA THR A 144 -4.21 -4.02 -14.78
C THR A 144 -5.09 -3.21 -13.84
N ASP A 145 -6.21 -2.70 -14.35
CA ASP A 145 -7.21 -1.96 -13.59
C ASP A 145 -8.56 -2.68 -13.67
N PHE A 146 -9.11 -3.03 -12.51
CA PHE A 146 -10.41 -3.69 -12.37
C PHE A 146 -11.47 -2.67 -11.95
N PHE A 147 -12.50 -2.49 -12.76
CA PHE A 147 -13.61 -1.58 -12.48
C PHE A 147 -14.82 -2.38 -12.00
N VAL A 148 -14.84 -2.72 -10.71
CA VAL A 148 -15.89 -3.55 -10.10
C VAL A 148 -17.23 -2.82 -10.16
N ASN A 149 -18.25 -3.44 -10.75
CA ASN A 149 -19.57 -2.80 -11.00
C ASN A 149 -19.43 -1.42 -11.67
N GLY A 150 -18.52 -1.29 -12.63
CA GLY A 150 -18.21 -0.04 -13.30
C GLY A 150 -17.32 0.92 -12.51
N GLY A 151 -16.81 0.49 -11.36
CA GLY A 151 -15.84 1.24 -10.53
C GLY A 151 -16.41 2.44 -9.77
N ILE A 152 -17.73 2.69 -9.84
CA ILE A 152 -18.34 3.92 -9.31
C ILE A 152 -19.10 3.66 -8.02
N ARG A 153 -19.89 2.59 -7.96
CA ARG A 153 -20.78 2.29 -6.84
C ARG A 153 -20.93 0.80 -6.65
N GLN A 154 -20.88 0.36 -5.39
CA GLN A 154 -20.98 -1.05 -5.06
C GLN A 154 -22.38 -1.36 -4.47
N PRO A 155 -23.08 -2.41 -4.95
CA PRO A 155 -24.31 -2.87 -4.35
C PRO A 155 -24.11 -3.22 -2.87
N GLY A 156 -25.08 -2.86 -2.03
CA GLY A 156 -25.04 -3.15 -0.58
C GLY A 156 -24.11 -2.26 0.25
N CYS A 157 -23.34 -1.36 -0.38
CA CYS A 157 -22.53 -0.39 0.36
C CYS A 157 -23.33 0.90 0.60
N ALA A 158 -23.18 1.49 1.80
CA ALA A 158 -23.77 2.79 2.14
C ALA A 158 -23.28 3.88 1.16
N GLN A 159 -24.21 4.71 0.67
CA GLN A 159 -23.93 5.63 -0.43
C GLN A 159 -23.32 6.96 0.01
N HIS A 160 -23.27 7.23 1.31
CA HIS A 160 -22.86 8.53 1.82
C HIS A 160 -21.86 8.41 2.96
N LEU A 161 -20.72 9.04 2.78
CA LEU A 161 -19.76 9.36 3.85
C LEU A 161 -20.40 10.10 5.05
N LYS A 162 -21.63 10.64 4.90
CA LYS A 162 -22.41 11.26 5.98
C LYS A 162 -22.80 10.25 7.06
N GLU A 163 -23.09 9.00 6.69
CA GLU A 163 -23.49 7.95 7.64
C GLU A 163 -22.29 7.31 8.38
N LEU A 164 -21.11 7.35 7.79
CA LEU A 164 -19.89 6.75 8.36
C LEU A 164 -19.01 7.73 9.14
N GLY A 165 -19.41 9.01 9.24
CA GLY A 165 -18.60 10.06 9.85
C GLY A 165 -17.20 10.15 9.17
N ARG A 166 -16.90 11.24 8.48
CA ARG A 166 -15.61 11.48 7.77
C ARG A 166 -14.37 11.08 8.57
N LEU A 167 -14.43 11.14 9.89
CA LEU A 167 -13.36 10.77 10.80
C LEU A 167 -13.17 9.26 10.98
N HIS A 168 -14.22 8.46 10.84
CA HIS A 168 -14.12 7.00 11.02
C HIS A 168 -13.46 6.31 9.84
N TYR A 169 -13.69 6.80 8.62
CA TYR A 169 -13.07 6.26 7.40
C TYR A 169 -11.54 6.48 7.40
N MET A 170 -11.09 7.66 7.80
CA MET A 170 -9.66 7.99 7.84
C MET A 170 -8.87 7.17 8.91
N ARG A 171 -9.57 6.64 9.92
CA ARG A 171 -8.95 5.80 10.96
C ARG A 171 -8.59 4.38 10.49
N LYS A 172 -9.08 3.95 9.32
CA LYS A 172 -8.91 2.58 8.81
C LYS A 172 -7.95 2.47 7.62
N ILE A 173 -7.25 3.54 7.26
CA ILE A 173 -6.27 3.47 6.18
C ILE A 173 -5.08 2.65 6.67
N ARG A 174 -4.96 1.45 6.15
CA ARG A 174 -3.89 0.50 6.46
C ARG A 174 -3.16 0.11 5.19
N ILE A 175 -1.88 -0.06 5.31
CA ILE A 175 -1.04 -0.61 4.27
C ILE A 175 -0.55 -1.96 4.78
N ILE A 176 -0.62 -2.97 3.95
CA ILE A 176 -0.12 -4.30 4.25
C ILE A 176 1.08 -4.52 3.36
N LEU A 177 2.21 -4.79 3.98
CA LEU A 177 3.41 -5.23 3.32
C LEU A 177 3.50 -6.74 3.46
N LEU A 178 3.52 -7.44 2.35
CA LEU A 178 3.73 -8.88 2.27
C LEU A 178 5.15 -9.16 1.81
N THR A 179 5.80 -10.10 2.45
CA THR A 179 7.04 -10.67 1.93
C THR A 179 6.90 -12.18 1.81
N VAL A 180 7.21 -12.71 0.64
CA VAL A 180 7.22 -14.17 0.43
C VAL A 180 8.59 -14.72 0.86
N PHE A 181 8.93 -14.57 2.14
CA PHE A 181 10.03 -15.29 2.78
C PHE A 181 9.47 -16.31 3.73
N LYS A 182 10.04 -17.52 3.78
CA LYS A 182 9.69 -18.49 4.82
C LYS A 182 9.92 -17.86 6.19
N CYS A 183 8.96 -18.02 7.10
CA CYS A 183 8.98 -17.45 8.45
C CYS A 183 10.29 -17.79 9.20
N SER A 184 10.81 -19.00 9.02
CA SER A 184 12.07 -19.49 9.57
C SER A 184 13.28 -18.62 9.26
N TRP A 185 13.26 -17.90 8.13
CA TRP A 185 14.41 -17.12 7.70
C TRP A 185 14.55 -15.79 8.46
N ILE A 186 13.43 -15.09 8.74
CA ILE A 186 13.44 -13.84 9.54
C ILE A 186 13.81 -14.13 10.99
N CYS A 187 13.29 -15.21 11.58
CA CYS A 187 13.62 -15.60 12.95
C CYS A 187 15.12 -15.89 13.12
N ASN A 188 15.76 -16.52 12.15
CA ASN A 188 17.18 -16.89 12.25
C ASN A 188 18.13 -15.71 12.06
N ASN A 189 17.74 -14.65 11.34
CA ASN A 189 18.63 -13.52 11.03
C ASN A 189 18.37 -12.27 11.88
N LEU A 190 17.19 -12.08 12.46
CA LEU A 190 16.91 -10.99 13.40
C LEU A 190 17.28 -11.32 14.84
N SER A 191 17.43 -12.61 15.19
CA SER A 191 17.83 -13.04 16.54
C SER A 191 19.31 -12.78 16.88
N SER A 192 20.15 -12.43 15.90
CA SER A 192 21.54 -12.05 16.13
C SER A 192 21.76 -10.59 16.56
N GLY A 193 20.71 -9.75 16.51
CA GLY A 193 20.83 -8.30 16.82
C GLY A 193 19.88 -7.73 17.88
N LEU A 194 18.88 -8.49 18.35
CA LEU A 194 17.93 -8.04 19.37
C LEU A 194 17.74 -9.13 20.44
N SER A 195 18.04 -8.79 21.70
CA SER A 195 17.87 -9.71 22.82
C SER A 195 16.43 -10.21 22.92
N ARG A 196 16.28 -11.49 22.71
CA ARG A 196 15.23 -12.45 23.11
C ARG A 196 13.91 -11.92 23.67
N LYS A 197 12.80 -12.22 23.03
CA LYS A 197 11.84 -13.30 23.37
C LYS A 197 10.56 -13.14 22.56
N GLN A 198 10.41 -13.87 21.50
CA GLN A 198 9.12 -14.44 21.09
C GLN A 198 9.44 -15.71 20.29
N SER A 199 9.08 -16.85 20.89
CA SER A 199 9.23 -18.17 20.29
C SER A 199 8.37 -18.25 19.03
N CYS A 200 9.00 -18.57 17.89
CA CYS A 200 8.29 -19.14 16.77
C CYS A 200 7.88 -20.55 17.16
N SER A 201 6.64 -20.74 17.61
CA SER A 201 6.05 -22.07 17.73
C SER A 201 5.58 -22.49 16.33
N ASN A 202 5.97 -23.72 15.95
CA ASN A 202 5.59 -24.44 14.74
C ASN A 202 4.08 -24.49 14.54
#